data_5ae6208c7830989808dadbad648005ec
#
_entry.id   5ae6208c7830989808dadbad648005ec
#
_cell.length_a   1.000
_cell.length_b   1.000
_cell.length_c   1.000
_cell.angle_alpha   90.00
_cell.angle_beta   90.00
_cell.angle_gamma   90.00
#
_symmetry.space_group_name_H-M   'P 1'
#
loop_
_entity.id
_entity.type
_entity.pdbx_description
1 polymer ?
#
loop_
_entity_poly.entity_id
_entity_poly.type
_entity_poly.pdbx_seq_one_letter_code
_entity_poly.pdbx_strand_id
1 'polypeptide(L)'
;GSEWKVLRALQLLNFNTPLLLDDDDQLRAAISTVAGLDADAIVAAIDTPLVEAAYRADHSEARSSKGGPGDLQGKTRSTESGSRFSPPSLILGRHGQRLEAAGFQSVDSYDVLIANLHPGLRRTPPPESPWDAVHLYPSGLTTQEVAAIMAEGNNPPDRLAAERQLIELVGEGRIRRVEMGNDAIWLAT
;
A
#
# COMPACT_ATOMS: atom_id res chain seq x y z
N GLY A 1 8.75 -9.59 6.24
CA GLY A 1 9.14 -8.68 6.87
C GLY A 1 9.29 -7.18 6.66
N SER A 2 10.52 -6.71 6.43
CA SER A 2 10.81 -5.26 6.37
C SER A 2 10.41 -4.64 5.03
N GLU A 3 10.30 -5.44 3.98
CA GLU A 3 10.01 -5.00 2.60
C GLU A 3 8.71 -4.21 2.52
N TRP A 4 7.66 -4.68 3.20
CA TRP A 4 6.39 -3.98 3.25
C TRP A 4 6.49 -2.62 3.95
N LYS A 5 7.31 -2.53 5.01
CA LYS A 5 7.52 -1.27 5.74
C LYS A 5 8.27 -0.26 4.88
N VAL A 6 9.28 -0.71 4.12
CA VAL A 6 10.01 0.13 3.16
C VAL A 6 9.09 0.60 2.04
N LEU A 7 8.34 -0.31 1.42
CA LEU A 7 7.38 0.05 0.38
C LEU A 7 6.40 1.11 0.88
N ARG A 8 5.86 0.95 2.10
CA ARG A 8 4.97 1.94 2.70
C ARG A 8 5.65 3.29 2.91
N ALA A 9 6.89 3.31 3.43
CA ALA A 9 7.64 4.56 3.61
C ALA A 9 7.85 5.28 2.27
N LEU A 10 8.19 4.56 1.21
CA LEU A 10 8.35 5.12 -0.14
C LEU A 10 7.01 5.60 -0.74
N GLN A 11 5.92 4.87 -0.51
CA GLN A 11 4.58 5.33 -0.92
C GLN A 11 4.19 6.62 -0.21
N LEU A 12 4.44 6.74 1.10
CA LEU A 12 4.18 7.96 1.86
C LEU A 12 5.04 9.13 1.36
N LEU A 13 6.32 8.89 1.07
CA LEU A 13 7.19 9.87 0.43
C LEU A 13 6.58 10.38 -0.88
N ASN A 14 6.24 9.46 -1.77
CA ASN A 14 5.80 9.76 -3.13
C ASN A 14 4.42 10.46 -3.20
N PHE A 15 3.48 10.06 -2.34
CA PHE A 15 2.09 10.52 -2.46
C PHE A 15 1.71 11.65 -1.51
N ASN A 16 2.46 11.85 -0.42
CA ASN A 16 2.11 12.83 0.61
C ASN A 16 3.14 13.93 0.79
N THR A 17 4.27 13.88 0.11
CA THR A 17 5.32 14.89 0.22
C THR A 17 5.78 15.37 -1.17
N PRO A 18 6.45 16.52 -1.29
CA PRO A 18 7.07 16.97 -2.54
C PRO A 18 8.44 16.31 -2.80
N LEU A 19 8.84 15.33 -1.99
CA LEU A 19 10.14 14.68 -2.11
C LEU A 19 10.17 13.74 -3.33
N LEU A 20 11.37 13.50 -3.85
CA LEU A 20 11.60 12.76 -5.09
C LEU A 20 12.16 11.37 -4.80
N LEU A 21 11.67 10.35 -5.51
CA LEU A 21 12.15 8.98 -5.40
C LEU A 21 13.44 8.71 -6.18
N ASP A 22 13.87 9.62 -7.02
CA ASP A 22 15.11 9.57 -7.80
C ASP A 22 16.26 10.39 -7.17
N ASP A 23 16.07 10.80 -5.92
CA ASP A 23 17.08 11.48 -5.10
C ASP A 23 17.50 10.55 -3.95
N ASP A 24 18.78 10.15 -3.96
CA ASP A 24 19.31 9.17 -2.99
C ASP A 24 19.24 9.67 -1.53
N ASP A 25 19.39 10.96 -1.29
CA ASP A 25 19.33 11.52 0.07
C ASP A 25 17.89 11.50 0.60
N GLN A 26 16.93 11.74 -0.27
CA GLN A 26 15.51 11.68 0.07
C GLN A 26 15.04 10.23 0.26
N LEU A 27 15.49 9.29 -0.59
CA LEU A 27 15.27 7.87 -0.41
C LEU A 27 15.85 7.39 0.93
N ARG A 28 17.08 7.79 1.22
CA ARG A 28 17.78 7.45 2.46
C ARG A 28 17.01 7.99 3.67
N ALA A 29 16.53 9.22 3.62
CA ALA A 29 15.71 9.81 4.66
C ALA A 29 14.41 9.03 4.88
N ALA A 30 13.70 8.64 3.82
CA ALA A 30 12.47 7.86 3.89
C ALA A 30 12.71 6.47 4.50
N ILE A 31 13.75 5.75 4.05
CA ILE A 31 14.08 4.41 4.54
C ILE A 31 14.50 4.46 6.03
N SER A 32 15.20 5.51 6.46
CA SER A 32 15.62 5.71 7.85
C SER A 32 14.44 5.86 8.82
N THR A 33 13.24 6.14 8.35
CA THR A 33 12.03 6.13 9.18
C THR A 33 11.61 4.72 9.61
N VAL A 34 12.14 3.69 8.94
CA VAL A 34 11.82 2.29 9.23
C VAL A 34 12.85 1.73 10.22
N ALA A 35 12.43 1.51 11.44
CA ALA A 35 13.32 1.03 12.50
C ALA A 35 14.01 -0.30 12.15
N GLY A 36 15.30 -0.38 12.46
CA GLY A 36 16.09 -1.60 12.29
C GLY A 36 16.65 -1.83 10.89
N LEU A 37 16.57 -0.83 10.01
CA LEU A 37 17.16 -0.89 8.68
C LEU A 37 18.40 0.01 8.58
N ASP A 38 19.36 -0.42 7.80
CA ASP A 38 20.51 0.36 7.37
C ASP A 38 20.19 1.01 6.01
N ALA A 39 19.80 2.28 6.04
CA ALA A 39 19.39 3.00 4.84
C ALA A 39 20.56 3.20 3.85
N ASP A 40 21.78 3.41 4.35
CA ASP A 40 22.97 3.56 3.51
C ASP A 40 23.29 2.26 2.77
N ALA A 41 23.24 1.13 3.48
CA ALA A 41 23.46 -0.18 2.85
C ALA A 41 22.38 -0.50 1.81
N ILE A 42 21.11 -0.12 2.05
CA ILE A 42 20.00 -0.34 1.11
C ILE A 42 20.19 0.52 -0.16
N VAL A 43 20.47 1.81 -0.01
CA VAL A 43 20.70 2.69 -1.17
C VAL A 43 21.93 2.24 -1.96
N ALA A 44 23.03 1.89 -1.29
CA ALA A 44 24.22 1.38 -1.96
C ALA A 44 23.99 0.04 -2.71
N ALA A 45 22.96 -0.71 -2.35
CA ALA A 45 22.62 -1.98 -3.01
C ALA A 45 21.84 -1.81 -4.32
N ILE A 46 21.27 -0.62 -4.60
CA ILE A 46 20.36 -0.41 -5.75
C ILE A 46 21.02 -0.84 -7.08
N ASP A 47 22.26 -0.45 -7.32
CA ASP A 47 22.97 -0.73 -8.56
C ASP A 47 23.72 -2.08 -8.57
N THR A 48 23.45 -2.95 -7.60
CA THR A 48 24.08 -4.27 -7.57
C THR A 48 23.46 -5.20 -8.62
N PRO A 49 24.26 -6.12 -9.22
CA PRO A 49 23.72 -7.09 -10.19
C PRO A 49 22.58 -7.94 -9.67
N LEU A 50 22.55 -8.22 -8.37
CA LEU A 50 21.46 -8.98 -7.73
C LEU A 50 20.14 -8.20 -7.75
N VAL A 51 20.18 -6.93 -7.35
CA VAL A 51 18.99 -6.06 -7.34
C VAL A 51 18.53 -5.77 -8.76
N GLU A 52 19.46 -5.53 -9.68
CA GLU A 52 19.12 -5.33 -11.10
C GLU A 52 18.45 -6.57 -11.70
N ALA A 53 18.92 -7.78 -11.39
CA ALA A 53 18.28 -9.01 -11.86
C ALA A 53 16.86 -9.19 -11.29
N ALA A 54 16.66 -8.91 -10.00
CA ALA A 54 15.34 -8.95 -9.37
C ALA A 54 14.39 -7.91 -9.98
N TYR A 55 14.85 -6.67 -10.16
CA TYR A 55 14.08 -5.62 -10.82
C TYR A 55 13.63 -6.02 -12.22
N ARG A 56 14.53 -6.60 -13.04
CA ARG A 56 14.18 -7.06 -14.40
C ARG A 56 13.14 -8.17 -14.38
N ALA A 57 13.19 -9.07 -13.42
CA ALA A 57 12.18 -10.12 -13.26
C ALA A 57 10.82 -9.52 -12.93
N ASP A 58 10.75 -8.63 -11.96
CA ASP A 58 9.51 -7.94 -11.55
C ASP A 58 8.96 -7.06 -12.67
N HIS A 59 9.84 -6.33 -13.37
CA HIS A 59 9.47 -5.54 -14.53
C HIS A 59 8.87 -6.39 -15.65
N SER A 60 9.45 -7.55 -15.92
CA SER A 60 8.91 -8.50 -16.92
C SER A 60 7.55 -9.04 -16.49
N GLU A 61 7.38 -9.40 -15.22
CA GLU A 61 6.10 -9.86 -14.69
C GLU A 61 5.03 -8.76 -14.79
N ALA A 62 5.36 -7.52 -14.39
CA ALA A 62 4.44 -6.39 -14.48
C ALA A 62 3.98 -6.10 -15.92
N ARG A 63 4.72 -6.56 -16.93
CA ARG A 63 4.41 -6.42 -18.37
C ARG A 63 3.88 -7.68 -19.02
N SER A 64 3.57 -8.71 -18.28
CA SER A 64 3.00 -9.97 -18.76
C SER A 64 1.46 -9.98 -18.84
N SER A 65 0.82 -8.81 -18.82
CA SER A 65 -0.63 -8.69 -18.72
C SER A 65 -1.40 -9.06 -20.00
N LYS A 66 -0.71 -9.13 -21.15
CA LYS A 66 -1.35 -9.37 -22.47
C LYS A 66 -2.05 -10.73 -22.55
N GLY A 67 -3.32 -10.71 -22.93
CA GLY A 67 -4.15 -11.91 -23.04
C GLY A 67 -4.67 -12.46 -21.73
N GLY A 68 -4.28 -11.88 -20.57
CA GLY A 68 -4.78 -12.25 -19.26
C GLY A 68 -6.14 -11.62 -18.93
N PRO A 69 -6.73 -11.99 -17.77
CA PRO A 69 -8.02 -11.45 -17.32
C PRO A 69 -8.06 -9.93 -17.26
N GLY A 70 -6.97 -9.30 -16.82
CA GLY A 70 -6.86 -7.84 -16.77
C GLY A 70 -6.90 -7.18 -18.15
N ASP A 71 -6.30 -7.80 -19.14
CA ASP A 71 -6.32 -7.32 -20.54
C ASP A 71 -7.72 -7.42 -21.13
N LEU A 72 -8.37 -8.56 -20.94
CA LEU A 72 -9.76 -8.77 -21.38
C LEU A 72 -10.76 -7.80 -20.74
N GLN A 73 -10.46 -7.31 -19.54
CA GLN A 73 -11.26 -6.32 -18.82
C GLN A 73 -10.88 -4.86 -19.19
N GLY A 74 -9.91 -4.65 -20.07
CA GLY A 74 -9.40 -3.31 -20.41
C GLY A 74 -8.65 -2.63 -19.25
N LYS A 75 -8.17 -3.38 -18.26
CA LYS A 75 -7.44 -2.90 -17.07
C LYS A 75 -5.93 -3.00 -17.22
N THR A 76 -5.46 -2.80 -18.43
CA THR A 76 -4.04 -2.74 -18.79
C THR A 76 -3.71 -1.42 -19.47
N ARG A 77 -2.44 -1.15 -19.66
CA ARG A 77 -1.96 0.02 -20.41
C ARG A 77 -0.86 -0.40 -21.36
N SER A 78 -0.95 0.10 -22.59
CA SER A 78 0.12 -0.02 -23.57
C SER A 78 1.31 0.85 -23.17
N THR A 79 2.51 0.31 -23.34
CA THR A 79 3.79 0.99 -23.18
C THR A 79 4.68 0.68 -24.36
N GLU A 80 5.81 1.36 -24.51
CA GLU A 80 6.79 1.07 -25.57
C GLU A 80 7.31 -0.37 -25.49
N SER A 81 7.40 -0.95 -24.29
CA SER A 81 7.86 -2.31 -24.03
C SER A 81 6.75 -3.35 -23.94
N GLY A 82 5.52 -3.03 -24.35
CA GLY A 82 4.38 -3.96 -24.35
C GLY A 82 3.21 -3.52 -23.46
N SER A 83 2.37 -4.47 -23.07
CA SER A 83 1.21 -4.22 -22.21
C SER A 83 1.58 -4.44 -20.72
N ARG A 84 1.28 -3.49 -19.86
CA ARG A 84 1.48 -3.61 -18.42
C ARG A 84 0.17 -3.60 -17.65
N PHE A 85 0.18 -4.19 -16.47
CA PHE A 85 -0.91 -4.02 -15.51
C PHE A 85 -1.08 -2.54 -15.10
N SER A 86 -2.33 -2.11 -14.95
CA SER A 86 -2.63 -0.78 -14.39
C SER A 86 -2.52 -0.81 -12.87
N PRO A 87 -1.76 0.08 -12.23
CA PRO A 87 -1.78 0.19 -10.78
C PRO A 87 -3.13 0.73 -10.24
N PRO A 88 -3.59 0.25 -9.10
CA PRO A 88 -3.10 -0.91 -8.37
C PRO A 88 -3.54 -2.21 -9.04
N SER A 89 -2.64 -3.18 -9.15
CA SER A 89 -3.00 -4.55 -9.57
C SER A 89 -2.35 -5.52 -8.59
N LEU A 90 -3.09 -6.56 -8.23
CA LEU A 90 -2.60 -7.61 -7.35
C LEU A 90 -2.61 -8.96 -8.07
N ILE A 91 -1.54 -9.70 -7.88
CA ILE A 91 -1.43 -11.09 -8.29
C ILE A 91 -1.44 -11.91 -7.02
N LEU A 92 -2.48 -12.69 -6.82
CA LEU A 92 -2.68 -13.53 -5.65
C LEU A 92 -2.33 -14.98 -6.01
N GLY A 93 -1.42 -15.59 -5.26
CA GLY A 93 -0.98 -16.95 -5.54
C GLY A 93 -0.99 -17.86 -4.33
N ARG A 94 -1.43 -19.12 -4.51
CA ARG A 94 -1.36 -20.16 -3.50
C ARG A 94 -1.34 -21.54 -4.15
N HIS A 95 -0.42 -22.42 -3.74
CA HIS A 95 -0.34 -23.82 -4.20
C HIS A 95 -0.41 -23.97 -5.72
N GLY A 96 0.27 -23.11 -6.47
CA GLY A 96 0.27 -23.10 -7.94
C GLY A 96 -0.96 -22.46 -8.59
N GLN A 97 -1.98 -22.10 -7.83
CA GLN A 97 -3.09 -21.29 -8.32
C GLN A 97 -2.66 -19.81 -8.38
N ARG A 98 -3.12 -19.11 -9.40
CA ARG A 98 -2.87 -17.68 -9.61
C ARG A 98 -4.17 -16.98 -10.00
N LEU A 99 -4.53 -15.94 -9.28
CA LEU A 99 -5.68 -15.07 -9.56
C LEU A 99 -5.20 -13.64 -9.71
N GLU A 100 -5.81 -12.91 -10.64
CA GLU A 100 -5.46 -11.52 -10.94
C GLU A 100 -6.59 -10.59 -10.53
N ALA A 101 -6.24 -9.58 -9.72
CA ALA A 101 -7.06 -8.42 -9.44
C ALA A 101 -6.45 -7.21 -10.17
N ALA A 102 -6.71 -7.10 -11.46
CA ALA A 102 -6.12 -6.08 -12.31
C ALA A 102 -6.84 -4.73 -12.17
N GLY A 103 -6.07 -3.66 -12.03
CA GLY A 103 -6.57 -2.32 -11.81
C GLY A 103 -7.30 -2.19 -10.47
N PHE A 104 -7.88 -1.03 -10.22
CA PHE A 104 -8.64 -0.80 -9.01
C PHE A 104 -9.87 -1.70 -8.96
N GLN A 105 -10.05 -2.41 -7.85
CA GLN A 105 -11.17 -3.32 -7.59
C GLN A 105 -11.91 -2.92 -6.32
N SER A 106 -13.14 -3.40 -6.18
CA SER A 106 -13.88 -3.26 -4.93
C SER A 106 -13.32 -4.19 -3.83
N VAL A 107 -13.58 -3.84 -2.58
CA VAL A 107 -13.20 -4.69 -1.43
C VAL A 107 -13.79 -6.09 -1.56
N ASP A 108 -15.06 -6.19 -2.00
CA ASP A 108 -15.73 -7.48 -2.22
C ASP A 108 -15.02 -8.33 -3.27
N SER A 109 -14.51 -7.71 -4.33
CA SER A 109 -13.73 -8.43 -5.36
C SER A 109 -12.46 -9.04 -4.79
N TYR A 110 -11.72 -8.30 -3.95
CA TYR A 110 -10.54 -8.84 -3.27
C TYR A 110 -10.91 -9.95 -2.30
N ASP A 111 -11.99 -9.79 -1.52
CA ASP A 111 -12.45 -10.81 -0.58
C ASP A 111 -12.81 -12.12 -1.29
N VAL A 112 -13.54 -12.05 -2.40
CA VAL A 112 -13.89 -13.23 -3.22
C VAL A 112 -12.64 -13.93 -3.76
N LEU A 113 -11.67 -13.18 -4.29
CA LEU A 113 -10.42 -13.77 -4.81
C LEU A 113 -9.62 -14.47 -3.69
N ILE A 114 -9.50 -13.82 -2.54
CA ILE A 114 -8.81 -14.41 -1.38
C ILE A 114 -9.55 -15.65 -0.86
N ALA A 115 -10.88 -15.60 -0.77
CA ALA A 115 -11.69 -16.73 -0.34
C ALA A 115 -11.57 -17.93 -1.28
N ASN A 116 -11.46 -17.70 -2.59
CA ASN A 116 -11.22 -18.79 -3.55
C ASN A 116 -9.84 -19.44 -3.37
N LEU A 117 -8.80 -18.65 -3.07
CA LEU A 117 -7.46 -19.18 -2.79
C LEU A 117 -7.34 -19.84 -1.42
N HIS A 118 -8.06 -19.33 -0.44
CA HIS A 118 -7.98 -19.79 0.95
C HIS A 118 -9.35 -19.84 1.63
N PRO A 119 -10.20 -20.85 1.32
CA PRO A 119 -11.57 -20.93 1.87
C PRO A 119 -11.63 -20.94 3.40
N GLY A 120 -10.57 -21.42 4.07
CA GLY A 120 -10.48 -21.48 5.52
C GLY A 120 -9.90 -20.24 6.20
N LEU A 121 -9.61 -19.17 5.46
CA LEU A 121 -9.11 -17.94 6.05
C LEU A 121 -10.22 -17.27 6.87
N ARG A 122 -9.92 -17.03 8.16
CA ARG A 122 -10.85 -16.31 9.04
C ARG A 122 -10.89 -14.83 8.69
N ARG A 123 -12.08 -14.28 8.51
CA ARG A 123 -12.29 -12.85 8.40
C ARG A 123 -12.26 -12.20 9.78
N THR A 124 -11.55 -11.11 9.90
CA THR A 124 -11.62 -10.24 11.07
C THR A 124 -12.74 -9.24 10.83
N PRO A 125 -13.59 -8.94 11.83
CA PRO A 125 -14.57 -7.88 11.67
C PRO A 125 -13.86 -6.53 11.39
N PRO A 126 -14.50 -5.61 10.66
CA PRO A 126 -13.95 -4.28 10.46
C PRO A 126 -13.83 -3.55 11.80
N PRO A 127 -12.92 -2.56 11.92
CA PRO A 127 -12.85 -1.70 13.09
C PRO A 127 -14.17 -0.96 13.30
N GLU A 128 -14.57 -0.79 14.54
CA GLU A 128 -15.80 -0.08 14.90
C GLU A 128 -15.59 1.45 15.01
N SER A 129 -14.34 1.87 15.16
CA SER A 129 -13.97 3.28 15.30
C SER A 129 -12.61 3.60 14.67
N PRO A 130 -12.33 4.89 14.39
CA PRO A 130 -10.98 5.33 13.97
C PRO A 130 -9.89 4.96 14.99
N TRP A 131 -10.21 4.92 16.27
CA TRP A 131 -9.29 4.49 17.31
C TRP A 131 -8.89 3.01 17.12
N ASP A 132 -9.85 2.13 16.87
CA ASP A 132 -9.59 0.72 16.60
C ASP A 132 -8.77 0.55 15.31
N ALA A 133 -9.11 1.31 14.28
CA ALA A 133 -8.37 1.29 13.02
C ALA A 133 -6.88 1.64 13.23
N VAL A 134 -6.58 2.72 13.95
CA VAL A 134 -5.22 3.15 14.22
C VAL A 134 -4.45 2.11 15.06
N HIS A 135 -5.11 1.44 16.01
CA HIS A 135 -4.49 0.39 16.83
C HIS A 135 -4.14 -0.89 16.05
N LEU A 136 -4.89 -1.22 15.01
CA LEU A 136 -4.59 -2.36 14.14
C LEU A 136 -3.32 -2.14 13.30
N TYR A 137 -2.89 -0.89 13.12
CA TYR A 137 -1.77 -0.53 12.27
C TYR A 137 -0.70 0.28 13.04
N PRO A 138 0.20 -0.38 13.78
CA PRO A 138 1.20 0.30 14.63
C PRO A 138 2.13 1.26 13.88
N SER A 139 2.30 1.08 12.57
CA SER A 139 3.06 2.01 11.71
C SER A 139 2.30 3.30 11.38
N GLY A 140 1.08 3.43 11.86
CA GLY A 140 0.20 4.55 11.63
C GLY A 140 -0.56 4.48 10.29
N LEU A 141 -1.59 5.29 10.22
CA LEU A 141 -2.47 5.44 9.05
C LEU A 141 -2.59 6.92 8.65
N THR A 142 -2.70 7.19 7.36
CA THR A 142 -3.12 8.51 6.86
C THR A 142 -4.60 8.73 7.12
N THR A 143 -5.06 9.98 7.07
CA THR A 143 -6.50 10.30 7.18
C THR A 143 -7.33 9.58 6.12
N GLN A 144 -6.82 9.50 4.89
CA GLN A 144 -7.50 8.80 3.80
C GLN A 144 -7.60 7.29 4.04
N GLU A 145 -6.58 6.67 4.61
CA GLU A 145 -6.59 5.24 4.94
C GLU A 145 -7.60 4.95 6.05
N VAL A 146 -7.65 5.78 7.10
CA VAL A 146 -8.67 5.63 8.15
C VAL A 146 -10.07 5.76 7.55
N ALA A 147 -10.31 6.78 6.72
CA ALA A 147 -11.59 6.95 6.05
C ALA A 147 -11.98 5.74 5.19
N ALA A 148 -11.01 5.16 4.48
CA ALA A 148 -11.25 3.98 3.64
C ALA A 148 -11.54 2.72 4.47
N ILE A 149 -10.87 2.53 5.60
CA ILE A 149 -11.10 1.40 6.52
C ILE A 149 -12.47 1.52 7.19
N MET A 150 -12.91 2.75 7.50
CA MET A 150 -14.21 3.02 8.13
C MET A 150 -15.39 3.01 7.15
N ALA A 151 -15.13 3.01 5.84
CA ALA A 151 -16.18 2.98 4.83
C ALA A 151 -16.91 1.62 4.82
N GLU A 152 -18.23 1.64 4.83
CA GLU A 152 -19.05 0.43 4.73
C GLU A 152 -19.08 -0.11 3.29
N GLY A 153 -18.69 -1.35 3.11
CA GLY A 153 -18.71 -2.03 1.82
C GLY A 153 -17.88 -1.27 0.77
N ASN A 154 -18.53 -0.89 -0.33
CA ASN A 154 -17.92 -0.12 -1.41
C ASN A 154 -18.30 1.37 -1.42
N ASN A 155 -18.79 1.89 -0.30
CA ASN A 155 -19.10 3.31 -0.19
C ASN A 155 -17.84 4.18 -0.31
N PRO A 156 -17.96 5.40 -0.85
CA PRO A 156 -16.84 6.34 -0.85
C PRO A 156 -16.36 6.66 0.56
N PRO A 157 -15.03 6.71 0.80
CA PRO A 157 -14.48 7.12 2.08
C PRO A 157 -14.88 8.55 2.47
N ASP A 158 -15.38 8.76 3.68
CA ASP A 158 -15.64 10.09 4.23
C ASP A 158 -14.41 10.60 5.01
N ARG A 159 -13.49 11.21 4.26
CA ARG A 159 -12.25 11.74 4.83
C ARG A 159 -12.49 12.83 5.87
N LEU A 160 -13.51 13.69 5.66
CA LEU A 160 -13.79 14.80 6.58
C LEU A 160 -14.34 14.30 7.92
N ALA A 161 -15.23 13.31 7.90
CA ALA A 161 -15.72 12.67 9.12
C ALA A 161 -14.59 11.96 9.87
N ALA A 162 -13.73 11.21 9.16
CA ALA A 162 -12.57 10.54 9.76
C ALA A 162 -11.61 11.55 10.42
N GLU A 163 -11.28 12.65 9.74
CA GLU A 163 -10.38 13.68 10.27
C GLU A 163 -10.92 14.33 11.55
N ARG A 164 -12.20 14.65 11.58
CA ARG A 164 -12.85 15.22 12.79
C ARG A 164 -12.72 14.30 14.00
N GLN A 165 -13.03 13.02 13.83
CA GLN A 165 -12.92 12.03 14.91
C GLN A 165 -11.47 11.81 15.34
N LEU A 166 -10.52 11.80 14.41
CA LEU A 166 -9.09 11.68 14.72
C LEU A 166 -8.57 12.89 15.50
N ILE A 167 -9.00 14.10 15.19
CA ILE A 167 -8.66 15.32 15.94
C ILE A 167 -9.23 15.25 17.37
N GLU A 168 -10.45 14.78 17.55
CA GLU A 168 -11.05 14.56 18.88
C GLU A 168 -10.21 13.56 19.70
N LEU A 169 -9.81 12.44 19.11
CA LEU A 169 -8.95 11.43 19.74
C LEU A 169 -7.56 11.98 20.13
N VAL A 170 -7.01 12.91 19.36
CA VAL A 170 -5.77 13.63 19.75
C VAL A 170 -6.04 14.53 20.96
N GLY A 171 -7.15 15.25 20.97
CA GLY A 171 -7.55 16.07 22.12
C GLY A 171 -7.74 15.27 23.42
N GLU A 172 -8.15 14.01 23.30
CA GLU A 172 -8.28 13.06 24.40
C GLU A 172 -6.94 12.39 24.80
N GLY A 173 -5.86 12.64 24.06
CA GLY A 173 -4.55 12.02 24.29
C GLY A 173 -4.46 10.53 23.93
N ARG A 174 -5.42 10.00 23.15
CA ARG A 174 -5.52 8.57 22.80
C ARG A 174 -4.72 8.19 21.57
N ILE A 175 -4.48 9.14 20.70
CA ILE A 175 -3.61 9.00 19.52
C ILE A 175 -2.76 10.23 19.37
N ARG A 176 -1.71 10.14 18.58
CA ARG A 176 -0.86 11.28 18.21
C ARG A 176 -0.88 11.52 16.71
N ARG A 177 -0.81 12.77 16.32
CA ARG A 177 -0.68 13.23 14.93
C ARG A 177 0.78 13.52 14.61
N VAL A 178 1.28 12.95 13.52
CA VAL A 178 2.60 13.27 12.95
C VAL A 178 2.38 13.89 11.58
N GLU A 179 2.87 15.11 11.39
CA GLU A 179 2.74 15.81 10.11
C GLU A 179 3.47 15.09 8.99
N MET A 180 2.82 15.02 7.83
CA MET A 180 3.39 14.44 6.62
C MET A 180 2.84 15.15 5.39
N GLY A 181 3.67 16.02 4.81
CA GLY A 181 3.25 16.85 3.68
C GLY A 181 2.04 17.72 4.04
N ASN A 182 0.96 17.57 3.30
CA ASN A 182 -0.31 18.26 3.52
C ASN A 182 -1.35 17.43 4.31
N ASP A 183 -0.94 16.30 4.85
CA ASP A 183 -1.78 15.39 5.66
C ASP A 183 -1.05 15.03 6.97
N ALA A 184 -1.38 13.90 7.54
CA ALA A 184 -0.78 13.38 8.76
C ALA A 184 -0.78 11.85 8.78
N ILE A 185 0.14 11.30 9.57
CA ILE A 185 0.09 9.92 10.05
C ILE A 185 -0.47 9.94 11.46
N TRP A 186 -1.50 9.16 11.69
CA TRP A 186 -2.14 8.97 12.98
C TRP A 186 -1.62 7.68 13.61
N LEU A 187 -1.14 7.79 14.83
CA LEU A 187 -0.47 6.71 15.57
C LEU A 187 -1.13 6.53 16.93
N ALA A 188 -1.26 5.29 17.38
CA ALA A 188 -1.65 5.00 18.76
C ALA A 188 -0.59 5.54 19.74
N THR A 189 -1.03 5.98 20.91
CA THR A 189 -0.17 6.41 22.04
C THR A 189 0.12 5.26 22.98
#